data_7d36d965c2e5e751b7a873b538246fbb
#
_entry.id   7d36d965c2e5e751b7a873b538246fbb
#
_cell.length_a   1.000
_cell.length_b   1.000
_cell.length_c   1.000
_cell.angle_alpha   90.00
_cell.angle_beta   90.00
_cell.angle_gamma   90.00
#
_symmetry.space_group_name_H-M   'P 1'
#
loop_
_entity.id
_entity.type
_entity.pdbx_description
1 polymer ?
#
loop_
_entity_poly.entity_id
_entity_poly.type
_entity_poly.pdbx_seq_one_letter_code
_entity_poly.pdbx_strand_id
1 'polypeptide(L)'
;KNCIRLNAHALARYAALCQQAQIVPIVEPEVLMDGTHDIDRCFDVTSEVLQEVFAELNNQQVALNGIVLKPNMVISGMDAANRADIPTVASATVKCLSENVPDEVPGIAFLSGGQTSEEATAHLSSMNEMGPHPWQLTFSYGRALQAEPLKVWSGVDGNIEAAQEAFIKRSRLNSLARTGNYHPQMEEA
;
A
#
# COMPACT_ATOMS: atom_id res chain seq x y z
N LYS A 1 -13.83 -13.38 -11.02
CA LYS A 1 -12.73 -14.20 -11.62
C LYS A 1 -12.26 -13.66 -12.96
N ASN A 2 -13.10 -13.47 -13.98
CA ASN A 2 -12.63 -12.98 -15.28
C ASN A 2 -11.99 -11.58 -15.21
N CYS A 3 -12.54 -10.65 -14.42
CA CYS A 3 -11.98 -9.32 -14.24
C CYS A 3 -10.57 -9.39 -13.61
N ILE A 4 -10.39 -10.16 -12.55
CA ILE A 4 -9.09 -10.34 -11.87
C ILE A 4 -8.05 -10.86 -12.86
N ARG A 5 -8.37 -11.92 -13.62
CA ARG A 5 -7.44 -12.49 -14.60
C ARG A 5 -7.06 -11.51 -15.73
N LEU A 6 -8.03 -10.76 -16.25
CA LEU A 6 -7.75 -9.77 -17.30
C LEU A 6 -6.86 -8.63 -16.80
N ASN A 7 -7.08 -8.16 -15.57
CA ASN A 7 -6.25 -7.13 -14.96
C ASN A 7 -4.86 -7.65 -14.61
N ALA A 8 -4.75 -8.86 -14.06
CA ALA A 8 -3.46 -9.50 -13.79
C ALA A 8 -2.64 -9.68 -15.07
N HIS A 9 -3.27 -10.13 -16.16
CA HIS A 9 -2.62 -10.25 -17.47
C HIS A 9 -2.14 -8.89 -18.00
N ALA A 10 -2.94 -7.83 -17.85
CA ALA A 10 -2.53 -6.48 -18.28
C ALA A 10 -1.35 -5.95 -17.46
N LEU A 11 -1.36 -6.15 -16.12
CA LEU A 11 -0.25 -5.78 -15.24
C LEU A 11 1.04 -6.53 -15.59
N ALA A 12 0.95 -7.82 -15.84
CA ALA A 12 2.11 -8.64 -16.20
C ALA A 12 2.72 -8.22 -17.54
N ARG A 13 1.90 -7.94 -18.56
CA ARG A 13 2.37 -7.40 -19.85
C ARG A 13 3.04 -6.05 -19.69
N TYR A 14 2.44 -5.16 -18.92
CA TYR A 14 3.03 -3.86 -18.57
C TYR A 14 4.40 -4.04 -17.92
N ALA A 15 4.50 -4.91 -16.92
CA ALA A 15 5.75 -5.17 -16.21
C ALA A 15 6.84 -5.71 -17.13
N ALA A 16 6.51 -6.68 -18.00
CA ALA A 16 7.44 -7.24 -18.97
C ALA A 16 7.96 -6.18 -19.97
N LEU A 17 7.08 -5.31 -20.47
CA LEU A 17 7.47 -4.22 -21.37
C LEU A 17 8.36 -3.18 -20.68
N CYS A 18 8.08 -2.85 -19.43
CA CYS A 18 8.94 -1.97 -18.64
C CYS A 18 10.35 -2.56 -18.48
N GLN A 19 10.44 -3.83 -18.11
CA GLN A 19 11.75 -4.49 -17.94
C GLN A 19 12.50 -4.61 -19.27
N GLN A 20 11.82 -4.88 -20.37
CA GLN A 20 12.44 -4.86 -21.69
C GLN A 20 13.04 -3.48 -22.03
N ALA A 21 12.41 -2.40 -21.54
CA ALA A 21 12.88 -1.03 -21.70
C ALA A 21 13.86 -0.60 -20.57
N GLN A 22 14.32 -1.52 -19.74
CA GLN A 22 15.21 -1.26 -18.58
C GLN A 22 14.60 -0.29 -17.56
N ILE A 23 13.27 -0.33 -17.38
CA ILE A 23 12.50 0.42 -16.39
C ILE A 23 12.00 -0.55 -15.34
N VAL A 24 12.16 -0.20 -14.05
CA VAL A 24 11.58 -0.97 -12.94
C VAL A 24 10.07 -0.70 -12.88
N PRO A 25 9.21 -1.72 -13.09
CA PRO A 25 7.75 -1.54 -12.99
C PRO A 25 7.29 -1.49 -11.55
N ILE A 26 6.31 -0.64 -11.28
CA ILE A 26 5.48 -0.71 -10.07
C ILE A 26 4.23 -1.49 -10.45
N VAL A 27 4.10 -2.70 -9.90
CA VAL A 27 2.93 -3.56 -10.12
C VAL A 27 1.90 -3.26 -9.06
N GLU A 28 0.76 -2.69 -9.46
CA GLU A 28 -0.27 -2.16 -8.56
C GLU A 28 -1.60 -2.93 -8.69
N PRO A 29 -1.75 -4.10 -8.05
CA PRO A 29 -3.02 -4.81 -7.96
C PRO A 29 -3.85 -4.21 -6.81
N GLU A 30 -4.74 -3.29 -7.09
CA GLU A 30 -5.60 -2.68 -6.09
C GLU A 30 -6.92 -3.45 -5.93
N VAL A 31 -7.23 -3.85 -4.69
CA VAL A 31 -8.59 -4.25 -4.29
C VAL A 31 -9.28 -3.06 -3.67
N LEU A 32 -10.43 -2.65 -4.23
CA LEU A 32 -11.15 -1.47 -3.78
C LEU A 32 -11.73 -1.65 -2.36
N MET A 33 -11.67 -0.57 -1.58
CA MET A 33 -12.14 -0.52 -0.19
C MET A 33 -13.58 -0.02 -0.07
N ASP A 34 -14.24 0.24 -1.19
CA ASP A 34 -15.65 0.67 -1.22
C ASP A 34 -16.55 -0.48 -0.76
N GLY A 35 -17.48 -0.20 0.15
CA GLY A 35 -18.47 -1.16 0.62
C GLY A 35 -18.37 -1.49 2.11
N THR A 36 -19.19 -2.48 2.51
CA THR A 36 -19.41 -2.86 3.92
C THR A 36 -18.74 -4.17 4.32
N HIS A 37 -17.84 -4.69 3.51
CA HIS A 37 -17.18 -5.97 3.75
C HIS A 37 -16.27 -5.90 5.00
N ASP A 38 -16.12 -7.05 5.65
CA ASP A 38 -15.19 -7.23 6.75
C ASP A 38 -13.73 -7.45 6.26
N ILE A 39 -12.81 -7.49 7.21
CA ILE A 39 -11.39 -7.68 6.93
C ILE A 39 -11.10 -9.08 6.34
N ASP A 40 -11.86 -10.10 6.74
CA ASP A 40 -11.67 -11.47 6.24
C ASP A 40 -12.01 -11.54 4.74
N ARG A 41 -13.08 -10.87 4.32
CA ARG A 41 -13.41 -10.77 2.90
C ARG A 41 -12.34 -10.02 2.12
N CYS A 42 -11.77 -8.96 2.67
CA CYS A 42 -10.66 -8.23 2.05
C CYS A 42 -9.44 -9.15 1.91
N PHE A 43 -9.12 -9.91 2.95
CA PHE A 43 -8.02 -10.90 2.93
C PHE A 43 -8.19 -11.91 1.80
N ASP A 44 -9.36 -12.55 1.71
CA ASP A 44 -9.64 -13.56 0.70
C ASP A 44 -9.50 -13.03 -0.72
N VAL A 45 -10.07 -11.84 -0.99
CA VAL A 45 -10.01 -11.24 -2.33
C VAL A 45 -8.60 -10.76 -2.66
N THR A 46 -7.88 -10.17 -1.71
CA THR A 46 -6.49 -9.75 -1.91
C THR A 46 -5.60 -10.95 -2.19
N SER A 47 -5.79 -12.07 -1.47
CA SER A 47 -5.07 -13.32 -1.74
C SER A 47 -5.35 -13.86 -3.15
N GLU A 48 -6.62 -13.92 -3.57
CA GLU A 48 -6.99 -14.36 -4.94
C GLU A 48 -6.34 -13.46 -6.01
N VAL A 49 -6.34 -12.15 -5.79
CA VAL A 49 -5.74 -11.17 -6.73
C VAL A 49 -4.22 -11.34 -6.81
N LEU A 50 -3.54 -11.46 -5.67
CA LEU A 50 -2.07 -11.62 -5.64
C LEU A 50 -1.65 -12.93 -6.31
N GLN A 51 -2.34 -14.05 -6.03
CA GLN A 51 -2.07 -15.34 -6.68
C GLN A 51 -2.18 -15.26 -8.20
N GLU A 52 -3.22 -14.63 -8.71
CA GLU A 52 -3.41 -14.47 -10.17
C GLU A 52 -2.36 -13.53 -10.77
N VAL A 53 -2.01 -12.44 -10.08
CA VAL A 53 -0.97 -11.50 -10.54
C VAL A 53 0.39 -12.18 -10.63
N PHE A 54 0.82 -12.92 -9.61
CA PHE A 54 2.11 -13.60 -9.64
C PHE A 54 2.13 -14.76 -10.64
N ALA A 55 1.02 -15.47 -10.85
CA ALA A 55 0.90 -16.45 -11.92
C ALA A 55 1.10 -15.80 -13.31
N GLU A 56 0.47 -14.65 -13.56
CA GLU A 56 0.62 -13.94 -14.84
C GLU A 56 1.99 -13.28 -15.00
N LEU A 57 2.60 -12.75 -13.94
CA LEU A 57 3.99 -12.25 -13.97
C LEU A 57 4.96 -13.38 -14.36
N ASN A 58 4.80 -14.57 -13.79
CA ASN A 58 5.59 -15.74 -14.15
C ASN A 58 5.36 -16.18 -15.61
N ASN A 59 4.10 -16.20 -16.09
CA ASN A 59 3.77 -16.51 -17.48
C ASN A 59 4.43 -15.56 -18.47
N GLN A 60 4.59 -14.29 -18.12
CA GLN A 60 5.27 -13.26 -18.92
C GLN A 60 6.78 -13.19 -18.68
N GLN A 61 7.33 -14.11 -17.85
CA GLN A 61 8.76 -14.18 -17.53
C GLN A 61 9.32 -12.87 -16.91
N VAL A 62 8.51 -12.18 -16.13
CA VAL A 62 8.93 -10.98 -15.40
C VAL A 62 9.91 -11.37 -14.28
N ALA A 63 11.05 -10.70 -14.21
CA ALA A 63 12.02 -10.88 -13.14
C ALA A 63 11.49 -10.24 -11.85
N LEU A 64 11.10 -11.05 -10.85
CA LEU A 64 10.46 -10.57 -9.62
C LEU A 64 11.38 -9.71 -8.75
N ASN A 65 12.70 -9.95 -8.79
CA ASN A 65 13.68 -9.11 -8.12
C ASN A 65 13.87 -7.72 -8.77
N GLY A 66 13.22 -7.47 -9.90
CA GLY A 66 13.23 -6.21 -10.64
C GLY A 66 11.89 -5.47 -10.65
N ILE A 67 10.99 -5.74 -9.69
CA ILE A 67 9.71 -5.03 -9.55
C ILE A 67 9.60 -4.34 -8.19
N VAL A 68 8.66 -3.41 -8.07
CA VAL A 68 8.07 -2.96 -6.80
C VAL A 68 6.61 -3.37 -6.80
N LEU A 69 6.16 -4.08 -5.77
CA LEU A 69 4.75 -4.38 -5.59
C LEU A 69 4.06 -3.22 -4.87
N LYS A 70 2.90 -2.77 -5.37
CA LYS A 70 2.11 -1.71 -4.73
C LYS A 70 0.68 -2.20 -4.46
N PRO A 71 0.47 -3.01 -3.41
CA PRO A 71 -0.83 -3.55 -3.06
C PRO A 71 -1.59 -2.61 -2.11
N ASN A 72 -2.89 -2.89 -1.94
CA ASN A 72 -3.66 -2.42 -0.79
C ASN A 72 -3.19 -3.11 0.51
N MET A 73 -3.47 -2.50 1.65
CA MET A 73 -3.48 -3.20 2.94
C MET A 73 -4.78 -4.00 3.08
N VAL A 74 -4.76 -5.05 3.86
CA VAL A 74 -5.96 -5.85 4.18
C VAL A 74 -6.75 -5.12 5.26
N ILE A 75 -7.82 -4.43 4.87
CA ILE A 75 -8.65 -3.61 5.77
C ILE A 75 -10.14 -3.93 5.60
N SER A 76 -10.94 -3.52 6.57
CA SER A 76 -12.40 -3.51 6.42
C SER A 76 -12.83 -2.46 5.40
N GLY A 77 -13.95 -2.68 4.73
CA GLY A 77 -14.56 -1.71 3.81
C GLY A 77 -14.81 -0.35 4.48
N MET A 78 -14.83 0.70 3.68
CA MET A 78 -15.00 2.08 4.18
C MET A 78 -16.33 2.28 4.91
N ASP A 79 -17.38 1.57 4.49
CA ASP A 79 -18.72 1.65 5.05
C ASP A 79 -19.03 0.51 6.03
N ALA A 80 -18.03 -0.27 6.45
CA ALA A 80 -18.20 -1.34 7.42
C ALA A 80 -18.58 -0.77 8.79
N ALA A 81 -19.61 -1.37 9.43
CA ALA A 81 -20.09 -0.94 10.74
C ALA A 81 -19.02 -1.09 11.85
N ASN A 82 -18.18 -2.11 11.70
CA ASN A 82 -17.05 -2.38 12.61
C ASN A 82 -15.78 -2.53 11.78
N ARG A 83 -14.95 -1.51 11.79
CA ARG A 83 -13.64 -1.56 11.13
C ARG A 83 -12.61 -2.20 12.07
N ALA A 84 -11.75 -3.02 11.50
CA ALA A 84 -10.66 -3.65 12.24
C ALA A 84 -9.66 -2.59 12.77
N ASP A 85 -9.09 -2.86 13.92
CA ASP A 85 -8.09 -2.00 14.54
C ASP A 85 -6.69 -2.15 13.90
N ILE A 86 -5.78 -1.27 14.27
CA ILE A 86 -4.42 -1.20 13.70
C ILE A 86 -3.66 -2.52 13.82
N PRO A 87 -3.60 -3.20 15.00
CA PRO A 87 -2.90 -4.48 15.11
C PRO A 87 -3.51 -5.59 14.25
N THR A 88 -4.83 -5.63 14.15
CA THR A 88 -5.55 -6.61 13.33
C THR A 88 -5.25 -6.40 11.84
N VAL A 89 -5.29 -5.16 11.36
CA VAL A 89 -4.96 -4.81 9.97
C VAL A 89 -3.50 -5.16 9.66
N ALA A 90 -2.57 -4.80 10.53
CA ALA A 90 -1.15 -5.10 10.35
C ALA A 90 -0.91 -6.62 10.25
N SER A 91 -1.47 -7.39 11.19
CA SER A 91 -1.34 -8.85 11.23
C SER A 91 -1.97 -9.52 9.99
N ALA A 92 -3.19 -9.11 9.61
CA ALA A 92 -3.87 -9.66 8.45
C ALA A 92 -3.11 -9.33 7.14
N THR A 93 -2.59 -8.11 7.02
CA THR A 93 -1.83 -7.68 5.85
C THR A 93 -0.52 -8.45 5.72
N VAL A 94 0.28 -8.53 6.79
CA VAL A 94 1.55 -9.29 6.77
C VAL A 94 1.30 -10.76 6.48
N LYS A 95 0.26 -11.37 7.07
CA LYS A 95 -0.12 -12.75 6.79
C LYS A 95 -0.49 -12.95 5.32
N CYS A 96 -1.35 -12.10 4.76
CA CYS A 96 -1.75 -12.18 3.35
C CYS A 96 -0.54 -12.10 2.41
N LEU A 97 0.39 -11.17 2.69
CA LEU A 97 1.61 -11.03 1.90
C LEU A 97 2.50 -12.27 2.03
N SER A 98 2.71 -12.79 3.24
CA SER A 98 3.56 -13.97 3.48
C SER A 98 3.03 -15.24 2.81
N GLU A 99 1.72 -15.33 2.59
CA GLU A 99 1.10 -16.48 1.92
C GLU A 99 1.12 -16.35 0.39
N ASN A 100 1.26 -15.13 -0.17
CA ASN A 100 0.99 -14.88 -1.58
C ASN A 100 2.08 -14.13 -2.34
N VAL A 101 3.08 -13.53 -1.67
CA VAL A 101 4.13 -12.74 -2.32
C VAL A 101 5.47 -13.47 -2.21
N PRO A 102 6.12 -13.79 -3.34
CA PRO A 102 7.45 -14.41 -3.33
C PRO A 102 8.52 -13.55 -2.64
N ASP A 103 9.46 -14.20 -1.95
CA ASP A 103 10.55 -13.56 -1.22
C ASP A 103 11.53 -12.82 -2.14
N GLU A 104 11.55 -13.14 -3.44
CA GLU A 104 12.38 -12.47 -4.44
C GLU A 104 11.95 -11.02 -4.73
N VAL A 105 10.73 -10.63 -4.38
CA VAL A 105 10.28 -9.23 -4.52
C VAL A 105 11.04 -8.36 -3.53
N PRO A 106 11.80 -7.34 -3.98
CA PRO A 106 12.68 -6.61 -3.07
C PRO A 106 11.92 -5.65 -2.14
N GLY A 107 10.74 -5.16 -2.56
CA GLY A 107 10.01 -4.17 -1.79
C GLY A 107 8.53 -4.05 -2.14
N ILE A 108 7.77 -3.70 -1.12
CA ILE A 108 6.33 -3.49 -1.16
C ILE A 108 6.03 -2.07 -0.72
N ALA A 109 5.45 -1.27 -1.62
CA ALA A 109 5.09 0.12 -1.39
C ALA A 109 3.56 0.24 -1.36
N PHE A 110 2.95 0.25 -0.20
CA PHE A 110 1.48 0.24 -0.06
C PHE A 110 0.81 1.49 -0.65
N LEU A 111 -0.37 1.31 -1.22
CA LEU A 111 -1.31 2.39 -1.44
C LEU A 111 -2.10 2.68 -0.13
N SER A 112 -2.80 3.81 -0.06
CA SER A 112 -3.53 4.26 1.14
C SER A 112 -5.04 4.28 0.97
N GLY A 113 -5.58 3.60 -0.03
CA GLY A 113 -7.02 3.58 -0.30
C GLY A 113 -7.86 3.19 0.92
N GLY A 114 -8.93 3.95 1.19
CA GLY A 114 -9.84 3.68 2.31
C GLY A 114 -9.34 4.03 3.71
N GLN A 115 -8.20 4.72 3.82
CA GLN A 115 -7.55 5.06 5.09
C GLN A 115 -7.32 6.56 5.21
N THR A 116 -7.36 7.09 6.44
CA THR A 116 -6.85 8.42 6.73
C THR A 116 -5.31 8.44 6.65
N SER A 117 -4.72 9.62 6.68
CA SER A 117 -3.26 9.76 6.70
C SER A 117 -2.63 9.09 7.91
N GLU A 118 -3.26 9.26 9.07
CA GLU A 118 -2.84 8.70 10.35
C GLU A 118 -3.00 7.18 10.38
N GLU A 119 -4.16 6.66 9.93
CA GLU A 119 -4.40 5.21 9.84
C GLU A 119 -3.35 4.53 8.96
N ALA A 120 -3.13 5.05 7.76
CA ALA A 120 -2.16 4.47 6.82
C ALA A 120 -0.74 4.48 7.39
N THR A 121 -0.35 5.56 8.08
CA THR A 121 0.95 5.69 8.76
C THR A 121 1.08 4.69 9.90
N ALA A 122 0.04 4.56 10.74
CA ALA A 122 0.02 3.65 11.88
C ALA A 122 0.04 2.17 11.46
N HIS A 123 -0.74 1.80 10.44
CA HIS A 123 -0.72 0.45 9.89
C HIS A 123 0.68 0.08 9.36
N LEU A 124 1.31 0.99 8.60
CA LEU A 124 2.66 0.75 8.09
C LEU A 124 3.68 0.58 9.22
N SER A 125 3.61 1.42 10.28
CA SER A 125 4.49 1.30 11.45
C SER A 125 4.30 -0.05 12.13
N SER A 126 3.05 -0.42 12.41
CA SER A 126 2.73 -1.68 13.08
C SER A 126 3.20 -2.90 12.28
N MET A 127 3.08 -2.89 10.95
CA MET A 127 3.64 -3.97 10.12
C MET A 127 5.17 -4.04 10.23
N ASN A 128 5.87 -2.90 10.19
CA ASN A 128 7.33 -2.88 10.29
C ASN A 128 7.85 -3.28 11.68
N GLU A 129 7.09 -3.02 12.76
CA GLU A 129 7.38 -3.50 14.12
C GLU A 129 7.33 -5.03 14.23
N MET A 130 6.53 -5.70 13.39
CA MET A 130 6.40 -7.18 13.37
C MET A 130 7.60 -7.87 12.70
N GLY A 131 8.50 -7.13 12.03
CA GLY A 131 9.60 -7.70 11.25
C GLY A 131 10.56 -8.60 12.04
N PRO A 132 11.53 -9.22 11.37
CA PRO A 132 11.92 -8.95 9.99
C PRO A 132 10.99 -9.59 8.94
N HIS A 133 10.88 -8.95 7.78
CA HIS A 133 10.17 -9.45 6.61
C HIS A 133 11.17 -9.74 5.49
N PRO A 134 10.85 -10.62 4.50
CA PRO A 134 11.72 -10.82 3.34
C PRO A 134 11.77 -9.57 2.44
N TRP A 135 10.76 -8.71 2.48
CA TRP A 135 10.63 -7.49 1.69
C TRP A 135 10.86 -6.23 2.53
N GLN A 136 11.25 -5.14 1.88
CA GLN A 136 11.17 -3.81 2.49
C GLN A 136 9.75 -3.28 2.39
N LEU A 137 9.10 -3.01 3.53
CA LEU A 137 7.75 -2.43 3.56
C LEU A 137 7.86 -0.90 3.62
N THR A 138 7.19 -0.23 2.67
CA THR A 138 7.20 1.23 2.56
C THR A 138 5.86 1.74 2.03
N PHE A 139 5.78 3.00 1.70
CA PHE A 139 4.56 3.67 1.24
C PHE A 139 4.72 4.28 -0.15
N SER A 140 3.62 4.28 -0.90
CA SER A 140 3.42 5.05 -2.13
C SER A 140 2.04 5.68 -2.09
N TYR A 141 1.85 6.56 -1.11
CA TYR A 141 0.56 7.18 -0.82
C TYR A 141 0.30 8.38 -1.72
N GLY A 142 -0.90 8.45 -2.29
CA GLY A 142 -1.43 9.66 -2.91
C GLY A 142 -2.15 10.52 -1.88
N ARG A 143 -3.42 10.24 -1.65
CA ARG A 143 -4.28 11.04 -0.75
C ARG A 143 -3.74 11.14 0.68
N ALA A 144 -3.31 10.04 1.28
CA ALA A 144 -2.81 10.06 2.65
C ALA A 144 -1.52 10.91 2.83
N LEU A 145 -0.77 11.17 1.76
CA LEU A 145 0.39 12.06 1.80
C LEU A 145 0.03 13.52 1.51
N GLN A 146 -0.98 13.76 0.68
CA GLN A 146 -1.26 15.08 0.09
C GLN A 146 -2.53 15.75 0.63
N ALA A 147 -3.41 15.03 1.33
CA ALA A 147 -4.71 15.57 1.74
C ALA A 147 -4.57 16.81 2.64
N GLU A 148 -3.76 16.75 3.68
CA GLU A 148 -3.56 17.89 4.58
C GLU A 148 -2.80 19.05 3.92
N PRO A 149 -1.69 18.84 3.19
CA PRO A 149 -1.06 19.90 2.41
C PRO A 149 -2.01 20.61 1.45
N LEU A 150 -2.84 19.87 0.72
CA LEU A 150 -3.81 20.45 -0.22
C LEU A 150 -4.90 21.28 0.50
N LYS A 151 -5.37 20.77 1.65
CA LYS A 151 -6.34 21.49 2.49
C LYS A 151 -5.76 22.79 3.05
N VAL A 152 -4.52 22.77 3.54
CA VAL A 152 -3.81 23.95 4.04
C VAL A 152 -3.58 24.95 2.92
N TRP A 153 -3.11 24.48 1.76
CA TRP A 153 -2.87 25.36 0.61
C TRP A 153 -4.14 26.05 0.12
N SER A 154 -5.23 25.30 -0.05
CA SER A 154 -6.53 25.80 -0.54
C SER A 154 -6.47 26.65 -1.82
N GLY A 155 -5.42 26.52 -2.65
CA GLY A 155 -5.23 27.32 -3.86
C GLY A 155 -4.81 28.79 -3.60
N VAL A 156 -4.34 29.12 -2.41
CA VAL A 156 -3.94 30.50 -2.01
C VAL A 156 -2.43 30.58 -1.88
N ASP A 157 -1.80 31.47 -2.64
CA ASP A 157 -0.33 31.63 -2.66
C ASP A 157 0.25 31.97 -1.28
N GLY A 158 -0.45 32.73 -0.46
CA GLY A 158 -0.04 33.06 0.92
C GLY A 158 0.06 31.85 1.85
N ASN A 159 -0.50 30.69 1.47
CA ASN A 159 -0.48 29.45 2.26
C ASN A 159 0.59 28.45 1.82
N ILE A 160 1.43 28.79 0.83
CA ILE A 160 2.41 27.85 0.25
C ILE A 160 3.36 27.32 1.31
N GLU A 161 3.93 28.18 2.15
CA GLU A 161 4.88 27.81 3.20
C GLU A 161 4.24 26.83 4.21
N ALA A 162 3.07 27.15 4.72
CA ALA A 162 2.33 26.28 5.65
C ALA A 162 1.95 24.91 5.02
N ALA A 163 1.61 24.90 3.72
CA ALA A 163 1.32 23.67 2.99
C ALA A 163 2.57 22.80 2.82
N GLN A 164 3.72 23.40 2.55
CA GLN A 164 5.00 22.72 2.48
C GLN A 164 5.40 22.11 3.83
N GLU A 165 5.21 22.85 4.93
CA GLU A 165 5.45 22.34 6.28
C GLU A 165 4.55 21.13 6.61
N ALA A 166 3.26 21.19 6.26
CA ALA A 166 2.33 20.08 6.42
C ALA A 166 2.77 18.84 5.63
N PHE A 167 3.26 19.04 4.39
CA PHE A 167 3.79 17.96 3.56
C PHE A 167 5.07 17.34 4.14
N ILE A 168 5.99 18.16 4.62
CA ILE A 168 7.24 17.71 5.25
C ILE A 168 6.93 16.92 6.52
N LYS A 169 6.01 17.40 7.37
CA LYS A 169 5.57 16.70 8.59
C LYS A 169 5.04 15.30 8.23
N ARG A 170 4.08 15.21 7.30
CA ARG A 170 3.51 13.91 6.88
C ARG A 170 4.55 12.98 6.28
N SER A 171 5.44 13.50 5.45
CA SER A 171 6.53 12.72 4.85
C SER A 171 7.48 12.17 5.90
N ARG A 172 7.82 12.96 6.91
CA ARG A 172 8.65 12.55 8.05
C ARG A 172 7.98 11.43 8.87
N LEU A 173 6.69 11.57 9.19
CA LEU A 173 5.95 10.57 9.95
C LEU A 173 5.86 9.23 9.19
N ASN A 174 5.60 9.27 7.89
CA ASN A 174 5.63 8.08 7.06
C ASN A 174 7.03 7.46 6.96
N SER A 175 8.08 8.27 6.97
CA SER A 175 9.47 7.77 7.00
C SER A 175 9.78 7.05 8.32
N LEU A 176 9.27 7.53 9.45
CA LEU A 176 9.37 6.84 10.74
C LEU A 176 8.59 5.52 10.75
N ALA A 177 7.38 5.51 10.18
CA ALA A 177 6.57 4.30 10.06
C ALA A 177 7.26 3.20 9.26
N ARG A 178 8.06 3.56 8.25
CA ARG A 178 8.86 2.61 7.46
C ARG A 178 9.90 1.83 8.30
N THR A 179 10.23 2.33 9.47
CA THR A 179 11.18 1.70 10.40
C THR A 179 10.55 1.28 11.72
N GLY A 180 9.21 1.28 11.81
CA GLY A 180 8.48 0.92 13.03
C GLY A 180 8.65 1.93 14.18
N ASN A 181 8.98 3.17 13.88
CA ASN A 181 9.27 4.21 14.89
C ASN A 181 8.22 5.33 14.94
N TYR A 182 7.08 5.16 14.29
CA TYR A 182 5.98 6.11 14.39
C TYR A 182 5.08 5.78 15.59
N HIS A 183 4.70 6.82 16.32
CA HIS A 183 3.70 6.74 17.38
C HIS A 183 2.64 7.84 17.19
N PRO A 184 1.35 7.56 17.48
CA PRO A 184 0.26 8.52 17.26
C PRO A 184 0.45 9.89 17.91
N GLN A 185 1.14 9.96 19.08
CA GLN A 185 1.45 11.21 19.78
C GLN A 185 2.32 12.16 18.95
N MET A 186 3.03 11.67 17.94
CA MET A 186 3.84 12.49 17.04
C MET A 186 3.00 13.35 16.08
N GLU A 187 1.70 13.08 15.98
CA GLU A 187 0.78 13.92 15.20
C GLU A 187 0.53 15.28 15.86
N GLU A 188 0.70 15.38 17.18
CA GLU A 188 0.47 16.59 17.96
C GLU A 188 1.71 17.51 18.04
N ALA A 189 2.86 17.06 17.52
CA ALA A 189 4.14 17.75 17.62
C ALA A 189 4.45 18.69 16.46
#